data_ad9c3ca985b445f98c1048de4eee4162
#
_entry.id   ad9c3ca985b445f98c1048de4eee4162
#
_cell.length_a   1.000
_cell.length_b   1.000
_cell.length_c   1.000
_cell.angle_alpha   90.00
_cell.angle_beta   90.00
_cell.angle_gamma   90.00
#
_symmetry.space_group_name_H-M   'P 1'
#
loop_
_entity.id
_entity.type
_entity.pdbx_description
1 polymer ?
#
loop_
_entity_poly.entity_id
_entity_poly.type
_entity_poly.pdbx_seq_one_letter_code
_entity_poly.pdbx_strand_id
1 'polypeptide(L)'
;MKRNVYGIAIRAVAALGLALFAASAAAAETPPQLAGVKVIGAEEAKRMLDRGVPVIDTRVAVEYEEKTIKGAKSVPYREKSAKDVKFDRAQDQFDLSKLPSDKNAPMVFFCNAGECWKSYKASVLARDAGYKQIYWMRGGLPEWVAKGLPTQ
;
A
#
# COMPACT_ATOMS: atom_id res chain seq x y z
N MET A 1 21.43 71.28 45.12
CA MET A 1 20.32 70.40 44.74
C MET A 1 20.72 69.59 43.47
N LYS A 2 21.07 68.34 43.64
CA LYS A 2 21.41 67.42 42.51
C LYS A 2 20.39 66.32 42.42
N ARG A 3 19.59 66.32 41.41
CA ARG A 3 18.60 65.23 41.16
C ARG A 3 19.22 64.20 40.21
N ASN A 4 19.53 63.04 40.75
CA ASN A 4 19.92 61.87 39.98
C ASN A 4 18.67 61.22 39.34
N VAL A 5 18.70 61.08 38.04
CA VAL A 5 17.68 60.32 37.28
C VAL A 5 18.35 59.02 36.83
N TYR A 6 18.03 57.94 37.50
CA TYR A 6 18.43 56.61 37.08
C TYR A 6 17.52 56.13 35.93
N GLY A 7 18.10 56.03 34.74
CA GLY A 7 17.42 55.43 33.62
C GLY A 7 17.44 53.89 33.74
N ILE A 8 16.26 53.32 33.80
CA ILE A 8 16.08 51.87 33.78
C ILE A 8 16.10 51.44 32.32
N ALA A 9 17.16 50.75 31.91
CA ALA A 9 17.23 50.10 30.60
C ALA A 9 16.45 48.76 30.62
N ILE A 10 15.29 48.73 29.99
CA ILE A 10 14.53 47.51 29.76
C ILE A 10 15.20 46.73 28.62
N ARG A 11 15.84 45.62 28.96
CA ARG A 11 16.34 44.65 27.96
C ARG A 11 15.17 43.79 27.52
N ALA A 12 14.69 43.99 26.30
CA ALA A 12 13.74 43.11 25.66
C ALA A 12 14.48 41.82 25.23
N VAL A 13 14.20 40.73 25.89
CA VAL A 13 14.63 39.39 25.47
C VAL A 13 13.67 38.91 24.39
N ALA A 14 14.06 38.97 23.13
CA ALA A 14 13.34 38.36 22.04
C ALA A 14 13.54 36.83 22.10
N ALA A 15 12.55 36.10 22.60
CA ALA A 15 12.50 34.66 22.53
C ALA A 15 12.15 34.25 21.09
N LEU A 16 13.17 33.85 20.35
CA LEU A 16 13.02 33.26 19.01
C LEU A 16 12.48 31.83 19.17
N GLY A 17 11.16 31.69 19.11
CA GLY A 17 10.49 30.39 19.11
C GLY A 17 10.80 29.64 17.82
N LEU A 18 11.69 28.66 17.90
CA LEU A 18 11.95 27.72 16.80
C LEU A 18 10.76 26.76 16.70
N ALA A 19 9.81 27.05 15.83
CA ALA A 19 8.74 26.11 15.50
C ALA A 19 9.35 24.96 14.69
N LEU A 20 9.59 23.82 15.35
CA LEU A 20 9.89 22.56 14.65
C LEU A 20 8.60 22.13 13.94
N PHE A 21 8.50 22.41 12.64
CA PHE A 21 7.58 21.71 11.76
C PHE A 21 8.08 20.28 11.62
N ALA A 22 7.53 19.37 12.39
CA ALA A 22 7.66 17.95 12.11
C ALA A 22 6.89 17.69 10.79
N ALA A 23 7.60 17.68 9.68
CA ALA A 23 7.07 17.18 8.42
C ALA A 23 6.77 15.69 8.63
N SER A 24 5.51 15.35 8.86
CA SER A 24 5.04 13.98 8.79
C SER A 24 5.29 13.53 7.34
N ALA A 25 6.29 12.68 7.13
CA ALA A 25 6.49 12.01 5.86
C ALA A 25 5.28 11.10 5.64
N ALA A 26 4.32 11.54 4.83
CA ALA A 26 3.24 10.69 4.37
C ALA A 26 3.87 9.45 3.73
N ALA A 27 3.36 8.24 4.06
CA ALA A 27 3.84 7.03 3.43
C ALA A 27 3.69 7.16 1.91
N ALA A 28 4.74 6.80 1.15
CA ALA A 28 4.72 6.91 -0.30
C ALA A 28 3.61 6.04 -0.87
N GLU A 29 2.71 6.63 -1.64
CA GLU A 29 1.65 5.90 -2.34
C GLU A 29 2.19 5.17 -3.56
N THR A 30 1.60 4.02 -3.86
CA THR A 30 1.82 3.32 -5.13
C THR A 30 1.32 4.18 -6.29
N PRO A 31 1.92 4.08 -7.47
CA PRO A 31 1.39 4.72 -8.68
C PRO A 31 -0.08 4.35 -8.92
N PRO A 32 -0.88 5.24 -9.52
CA PRO A 32 -2.29 4.94 -9.84
C PRO A 32 -2.45 3.89 -10.94
N GLN A 33 -1.39 3.62 -11.69
CA GLN A 33 -1.36 2.65 -12.80
C GLN A 33 -0.07 1.84 -12.79
N LEU A 34 -0.11 0.67 -13.41
CA LEU A 34 1.04 -0.20 -13.61
C LEU A 34 0.98 -0.78 -15.03
N ALA A 35 2.02 -0.52 -15.83
CA ALA A 35 2.10 -1.02 -17.20
C ALA A 35 1.97 -2.56 -17.26
N GLY A 36 1.11 -3.07 -18.13
CA GLY A 36 0.84 -4.50 -18.28
C GLY A 36 -0.05 -5.10 -17.19
N VAL A 37 -0.65 -4.27 -16.32
CA VAL A 37 -1.57 -4.68 -15.26
C VAL A 37 -2.81 -3.80 -15.30
N LYS A 38 -3.99 -4.40 -15.23
CA LYS A 38 -5.25 -3.64 -15.21
C LYS A 38 -5.63 -3.28 -13.77
N VAL A 39 -5.71 -2.00 -13.47
CA VAL A 39 -6.22 -1.51 -12.18
C VAL A 39 -7.74 -1.58 -12.19
N ILE A 40 -8.33 -2.19 -11.16
CA ILE A 40 -9.77 -2.39 -11.01
C ILE A 40 -10.26 -1.96 -9.62
N GLY A 41 -11.54 -1.65 -9.51
CA GLY A 41 -12.21 -1.43 -8.23
C GLY A 41 -12.77 -2.72 -7.61
N ALA A 42 -13.24 -2.61 -6.37
CA ALA A 42 -13.73 -3.74 -5.59
C ALA A 42 -14.94 -4.45 -6.24
N GLU A 43 -15.84 -3.71 -6.87
CA GLU A 43 -17.02 -4.28 -7.54
C GLU A 43 -16.64 -5.13 -8.76
N GLU A 44 -15.65 -4.72 -9.54
CA GLU A 44 -15.14 -5.53 -10.66
C GLU A 44 -14.40 -6.77 -10.13
N ALA A 45 -13.58 -6.63 -9.09
CA ALA A 45 -12.93 -7.75 -8.42
C ALA A 45 -13.95 -8.77 -7.89
N LYS A 46 -15.09 -8.30 -7.32
CA LYS A 46 -16.18 -9.17 -6.87
C LYS A 46 -16.79 -9.96 -8.04
N ARG A 47 -17.10 -9.29 -9.15
CA ARG A 47 -17.60 -9.98 -10.34
C ARG A 47 -16.63 -11.03 -10.89
N MET A 48 -15.33 -10.75 -10.82
CA MET A 48 -14.29 -11.71 -11.23
C MET A 48 -14.23 -12.90 -10.28
N LEU A 49 -14.26 -12.66 -8.96
CA LEU A 49 -14.28 -13.70 -7.94
C LEU A 49 -15.51 -14.64 -8.13
N ASP A 50 -16.69 -14.08 -8.39
CA ASP A 50 -17.92 -14.83 -8.61
C ASP A 50 -17.85 -15.73 -9.86
N ARG A 51 -17.00 -15.40 -10.82
CA ARG A 51 -16.72 -16.22 -12.00
C ARG A 51 -15.55 -17.20 -11.80
N GLY A 52 -15.05 -17.31 -10.57
CA GLY A 52 -13.97 -18.25 -10.22
C GLY A 52 -12.55 -17.73 -10.48
N VAL A 53 -12.38 -16.42 -10.77
CA VAL A 53 -11.04 -15.83 -10.88
C VAL A 53 -10.41 -15.74 -9.48
N PRO A 54 -9.18 -16.25 -9.28
CA PRO A 54 -8.53 -16.16 -7.99
C PRO A 54 -8.26 -14.70 -7.60
N VAL A 55 -8.71 -14.33 -6.41
CA VAL A 55 -8.40 -13.06 -5.75
C VAL A 55 -7.39 -13.34 -4.65
N ILE A 56 -6.23 -12.72 -4.74
CA ILE A 56 -5.03 -13.06 -3.99
C ILE A 56 -4.70 -11.94 -3.00
N ASP A 57 -4.75 -12.28 -1.71
CA ASP A 57 -4.34 -11.43 -0.61
C ASP A 57 -2.82 -11.52 -0.43
N THR A 58 -2.13 -10.40 -0.63
CA THR A 58 -0.67 -10.32 -0.50
C THR A 58 -0.21 -9.79 0.86
N ARG A 59 -1.14 -9.55 1.79
CA ARG A 59 -0.83 -9.10 3.15
C ARG A 59 -0.17 -10.21 3.95
N VAL A 60 0.35 -9.87 5.13
CA VAL A 60 0.91 -10.87 6.05
C VAL A 60 -0.18 -11.80 6.59
N ALA A 61 0.22 -13.01 7.00
CA ALA A 61 -0.72 -14.05 7.40
C ALA A 61 -1.69 -13.62 8.52
N VAL A 62 -1.20 -12.89 9.52
CA VAL A 62 -2.05 -12.41 10.62
C VAL A 62 -3.16 -11.48 10.13
N GLU A 63 -2.90 -10.58 9.19
CA GLU A 63 -3.93 -9.71 8.61
C GLU A 63 -4.97 -10.49 7.80
N TYR A 64 -4.52 -11.54 7.09
CA TYR A 64 -5.42 -12.43 6.35
C TYR A 64 -6.34 -13.21 7.31
N GLU A 65 -5.79 -13.72 8.42
CA GLU A 65 -6.52 -14.48 9.43
C GLU A 65 -7.52 -13.61 10.21
N GLU A 66 -7.16 -12.35 10.48
CA GLU A 66 -8.07 -11.40 11.15
C GLU A 66 -9.28 -11.04 10.28
N LYS A 67 -9.05 -10.75 9.02
CA LYS A 67 -10.09 -10.41 8.05
C LYS A 67 -9.53 -10.41 6.64
N THR A 68 -10.23 -11.05 5.72
CA THR A 68 -9.95 -10.98 4.30
C THR A 68 -11.22 -10.98 3.46
N ILE A 69 -11.08 -10.85 2.15
CA ILE A 69 -12.16 -11.05 1.19
C ILE A 69 -12.62 -12.51 1.24
N LYS A 70 -13.92 -12.74 1.42
CA LYS A 70 -14.47 -14.10 1.41
C LYS A 70 -14.14 -14.80 0.09
N GLY A 71 -13.42 -15.93 0.20
CA GLY A 71 -12.95 -16.70 -0.95
C GLY A 71 -11.59 -16.28 -1.50
N ALA A 72 -10.93 -15.29 -0.92
CA ALA A 72 -9.57 -14.94 -1.30
C ALA A 72 -8.56 -16.00 -0.89
N LYS A 73 -7.46 -16.08 -1.64
CA LYS A 73 -6.32 -16.95 -1.34
C LYS A 73 -5.18 -16.14 -0.73
N SER A 74 -4.54 -16.66 0.32
CA SER A 74 -3.37 -16.04 0.92
C SER A 74 -2.10 -16.43 0.16
N VAL A 75 -1.41 -15.42 -0.39
CA VAL A 75 -0.04 -15.55 -0.90
C VAL A 75 0.76 -14.34 -0.40
N PRO A 76 1.28 -14.40 0.83
CA PRO A 76 1.93 -13.27 1.46
C PRO A 76 3.15 -12.77 0.69
N TYR A 77 3.22 -11.46 0.49
CA TYR A 77 4.41 -10.78 -0.01
C TYR A 77 5.24 -10.28 1.18
N ARG A 78 6.45 -10.82 1.36
CA ARG A 78 7.38 -10.40 2.41
C ARG A 78 8.25 -9.27 1.89
N GLU A 79 7.82 -8.06 2.17
CA GLU A 79 8.48 -6.84 1.74
C GLU A 79 9.63 -6.46 2.70
N LYS A 80 10.84 -6.35 2.17
CA LYS A 80 12.02 -5.80 2.84
C LYS A 80 12.63 -4.64 2.04
N SER A 81 12.42 -4.62 0.74
CA SER A 81 12.88 -3.56 -0.15
C SER A 81 12.11 -2.25 0.07
N ALA A 82 12.66 -1.15 -0.43
CA ALA A 82 12.02 0.16 -0.37
C ALA A 82 10.63 0.17 -1.02
N LYS A 83 9.75 1.01 -0.52
CA LYS A 83 8.44 1.30 -1.11
C LYS A 83 8.62 2.26 -2.28
N ASP A 84 9.09 1.72 -3.39
CA ASP A 84 9.45 2.46 -4.59
C ASP A 84 9.19 1.62 -5.84
N VAL A 85 8.98 2.26 -7.00
CA VAL A 85 8.82 1.60 -8.29
C VAL A 85 10.08 0.84 -8.74
N LYS A 86 11.25 1.29 -8.28
CA LYS A 86 12.57 0.66 -8.52
C LYS A 86 13.03 -0.18 -7.33
N PHE A 87 12.12 -0.94 -6.73
CA PHE A 87 12.44 -1.78 -5.58
C PHE A 87 13.42 -2.91 -5.93
N ASP A 88 14.28 -3.26 -4.97
CA ASP A 88 15.21 -4.39 -5.12
C ASP A 88 14.49 -5.72 -4.81
N ARG A 89 14.17 -6.45 -5.86
CA ARG A 89 13.44 -7.73 -5.78
C ARG A 89 14.19 -8.80 -4.98
N ALA A 90 15.52 -8.74 -4.94
CA ALA A 90 16.33 -9.73 -4.25
C ALA A 90 16.16 -9.65 -2.72
N GLN A 91 15.69 -8.52 -2.21
CA GLN A 91 15.40 -8.36 -0.79
C GLN A 91 14.04 -8.91 -0.38
N ASP A 92 13.12 -9.07 -1.34
CA ASP A 92 11.74 -9.47 -1.09
C ASP A 92 11.53 -10.97 -1.31
N GLN A 93 10.46 -11.52 -0.73
CA GLN A 93 10.04 -12.90 -0.94
C GLN A 93 8.58 -12.96 -1.36
N PHE A 94 8.33 -13.60 -2.50
CA PHE A 94 6.99 -13.86 -3.00
C PHE A 94 6.96 -15.20 -3.74
N ASP A 95 6.08 -16.10 -3.34
CA ASP A 95 6.02 -17.45 -3.87
C ASP A 95 5.16 -17.52 -5.14
N LEU A 96 5.78 -17.34 -6.29
CA LEU A 96 5.11 -17.43 -7.59
C LEU A 96 4.51 -18.82 -7.87
N SER A 97 4.98 -19.89 -7.21
CA SER A 97 4.45 -21.24 -7.40
C SER A 97 3.02 -21.42 -6.89
N LYS A 98 2.57 -20.51 -6.00
CA LYS A 98 1.20 -20.48 -5.48
C LYS A 98 0.21 -19.75 -6.39
N LEU A 99 0.68 -19.12 -7.44
CA LEU A 99 -0.15 -18.53 -8.47
C LEU A 99 -0.68 -19.61 -9.45
N PRO A 100 -1.71 -19.32 -10.26
CA PRO A 100 -2.17 -20.24 -11.28
C PRO A 100 -1.03 -20.72 -12.17
N SER A 101 -1.00 -22.02 -12.48
CA SER A 101 0.03 -22.59 -13.35
C SER A 101 -0.08 -22.11 -14.81
N ASP A 102 -1.31 -21.87 -15.27
CA ASP A 102 -1.57 -21.27 -16.58
C ASP A 102 -1.29 -19.76 -16.53
N LYS A 103 -0.28 -19.33 -17.26
CA LYS A 103 0.12 -17.92 -17.36
C LYS A 103 -0.87 -17.06 -18.14
N ASN A 104 -1.83 -17.65 -18.82
CA ASN A 104 -2.93 -16.94 -19.48
C ASN A 104 -4.16 -16.81 -18.59
N ALA A 105 -4.20 -17.50 -17.43
CA ALA A 105 -5.31 -17.38 -16.49
C ALA A 105 -5.33 -15.99 -15.82
N PRO A 106 -6.53 -15.39 -15.66
CA PRO A 106 -6.68 -14.13 -14.94
C PRO A 106 -6.47 -14.32 -13.43
N MET A 107 -5.95 -13.29 -12.77
CA MET A 107 -5.85 -13.20 -11.31
C MET A 107 -5.95 -11.76 -10.84
N VAL A 108 -6.42 -11.57 -9.61
CA VAL A 108 -6.52 -10.26 -8.96
C VAL A 108 -5.62 -10.23 -7.74
N PHE A 109 -4.75 -9.21 -7.64
CA PHE A 109 -3.97 -8.94 -6.43
C PHE A 109 -4.57 -7.79 -5.63
N PHE A 110 -4.51 -7.89 -4.30
CA PHE A 110 -4.85 -6.80 -3.40
C PHE A 110 -4.02 -6.82 -2.12
N CYS A 111 -4.03 -5.70 -1.40
CA CYS A 111 -3.56 -5.55 -0.02
C CYS A 111 -4.32 -4.43 0.70
N ASN A 112 -3.64 -3.53 1.43
CA ASN A 112 -4.27 -2.43 2.19
C ASN A 112 -4.13 -1.11 1.45
N ALA A 113 -5.00 -0.82 0.50
CA ALA A 113 -5.09 0.45 -0.22
C ALA A 113 -3.78 0.95 -0.89
N GLY A 114 -3.74 2.23 -1.28
CA GLY A 114 -2.68 2.82 -2.10
C GLY A 114 -1.30 2.91 -1.44
N GLU A 115 -1.23 2.92 -0.12
CA GLU A 115 0.05 2.97 0.63
C GLU A 115 0.69 1.59 0.83
N CYS A 116 -0.01 0.53 0.47
CA CYS A 116 0.49 -0.84 0.55
C CYS A 116 1.15 -1.28 -0.75
N TRP A 117 2.46 -1.41 -0.74
CA TRP A 117 3.25 -1.77 -1.92
C TRP A 117 3.27 -3.27 -2.24
N LYS A 118 2.82 -4.13 -1.33
CA LYS A 118 2.88 -5.59 -1.49
C LYS A 118 2.16 -6.08 -2.75
N SER A 119 0.92 -5.65 -2.97
CA SER A 119 0.15 -6.06 -4.15
C SER A 119 0.67 -5.43 -5.46
N TYR A 120 1.20 -4.19 -5.39
CA TYR A 120 1.91 -3.58 -6.51
C TYR A 120 3.12 -4.42 -6.92
N LYS A 121 4.01 -4.73 -5.97
CA LYS A 121 5.23 -5.52 -6.20
C LYS A 121 4.91 -6.95 -6.65
N ALA A 122 3.90 -7.59 -6.05
CA ALA A 122 3.43 -8.91 -6.50
C ALA A 122 2.96 -8.87 -7.96
N SER A 123 2.22 -7.83 -8.35
CA SER A 123 1.78 -7.64 -9.74
C SER A 123 2.96 -7.46 -10.70
N VAL A 124 4.00 -6.70 -10.29
CA VAL A 124 5.24 -6.53 -11.07
C VAL A 124 5.94 -7.88 -11.26
N LEU A 125 6.12 -8.64 -10.18
CA LEU A 125 6.80 -9.95 -10.26
C LEU A 125 6.02 -10.95 -11.12
N ALA A 126 4.69 -11.01 -10.99
CA ALA A 126 3.84 -11.88 -11.81
C ALA A 126 3.92 -11.48 -13.29
N ARG A 127 3.81 -10.21 -13.63
CA ARG A 127 3.95 -9.70 -14.99
C ARG A 127 5.29 -10.11 -15.60
N ASP A 128 6.37 -9.89 -14.88
CA ASP A 128 7.73 -10.15 -15.34
C ASP A 128 8.02 -11.68 -15.41
N ALA A 129 7.27 -12.48 -14.66
CA ALA A 129 7.25 -13.95 -14.79
C ALA A 129 6.40 -14.46 -15.96
N GLY A 130 5.77 -13.56 -16.72
CA GLY A 130 5.06 -13.89 -17.97
C GLY A 130 3.55 -14.09 -17.84
N TYR A 131 2.95 -13.79 -16.69
CA TYR A 131 1.49 -13.79 -16.56
C TYR A 131 0.86 -12.68 -17.41
N LYS A 132 -0.22 -12.99 -18.13
CA LYS A 132 -0.79 -12.12 -19.17
C LYS A 132 -2.02 -11.35 -18.71
N GLN A 133 -2.76 -11.84 -17.72
CA GLN A 133 -4.03 -11.27 -17.28
C GLN A 133 -3.99 -10.96 -15.78
N ILE A 134 -3.24 -9.89 -15.45
CA ILE A 134 -3.07 -9.43 -14.08
C ILE A 134 -3.98 -8.25 -13.83
N TYR A 135 -4.77 -8.35 -12.77
CA TYR A 135 -5.64 -7.29 -12.26
C TYR A 135 -5.16 -6.87 -10.88
N TRP A 136 -5.20 -5.58 -10.62
CA TRP A 136 -4.79 -5.03 -9.34
C TRP A 136 -5.89 -4.18 -8.74
N MET A 137 -6.45 -4.64 -7.64
CA MET A 137 -7.42 -3.89 -6.84
C MET A 137 -6.63 -2.98 -5.88
N ARG A 138 -6.23 -1.80 -6.40
CA ARG A 138 -5.38 -0.84 -5.68
C ARG A 138 -6.02 -0.32 -4.40
N GLY A 139 -7.34 -0.13 -4.37
CA GLY A 139 -8.10 0.28 -3.18
C GLY A 139 -8.11 -0.77 -2.06
N GLY A 140 -7.75 -2.01 -2.37
CA GLY A 140 -7.50 -3.08 -1.43
C GLY A 140 -8.71 -3.45 -0.56
N LEU A 141 -8.42 -4.12 0.56
CA LEU A 141 -9.47 -4.52 1.51
C LEU A 141 -10.31 -3.34 2.04
N PRO A 142 -9.76 -2.14 2.31
CA PRO A 142 -10.56 -0.99 2.74
C PRO A 142 -11.65 -0.61 1.73
N GLU A 143 -11.37 -0.58 0.43
CA GLU A 143 -12.38 -0.29 -0.60
C GLU A 143 -13.47 -1.38 -0.62
N TRP A 144 -13.06 -2.67 -0.55
CA TRP A 144 -13.97 -3.81 -0.50
C TRP A 144 -14.96 -3.70 0.66
N VAL A 145 -14.45 -3.40 1.86
CA VAL A 145 -15.27 -3.23 3.07
C VAL A 145 -16.18 -2.00 2.96
N ALA A 146 -15.68 -0.88 2.44
CA ALA A 146 -16.47 0.33 2.24
C ALA A 146 -17.65 0.13 1.28
N LYS A 147 -17.54 -0.82 0.34
CA LYS A 147 -18.61 -1.25 -0.56
C LYS A 147 -19.58 -2.27 0.06
N GLY A 148 -19.37 -2.66 1.31
CA GLY A 148 -20.19 -3.66 1.99
C GLY A 148 -20.09 -5.07 1.40
N LEU A 149 -18.98 -5.38 0.71
CA LEU A 149 -18.77 -6.67 0.07
C LEU A 149 -18.33 -7.74 1.08
N PRO A 150 -18.62 -9.05 0.83
CA PRO A 150 -18.44 -10.11 1.82
C PRO A 150 -16.98 -10.33 2.24
N THR A 151 -16.74 -10.41 3.55
CA THR A 151 -15.44 -10.78 4.16
C THR A 151 -15.56 -12.07 4.97
N GLN A 152 -14.45 -12.63 5.32
CA GLN A 152 -14.33 -13.77 6.26
C GLN A 152 -13.21 -13.50 7.23
#